data_7814bf0d5d006c1d7297e435f9e44094
#
_entry.id   7814bf0d5d006c1d7297e435f9e44094
#
_cell.length_a   1.000
_cell.length_b   1.000
_cell.length_c   1.000
_cell.angle_alpha   90.00
_cell.angle_beta   90.00
_cell.angle_gamma   90.00
#
_symmetry.space_group_name_H-M   'P 1'
#
loop_
_entity.id
_entity.type
_entity.pdbx_description
1 polymer ?
#
loop_
_entity_poly.entity_id
_entity_poly.type
_entity_poly.pdbx_seq_one_letter_code
_entity_poly.pdbx_strand_id
1 'polypeptide(L)'
;MYLLDTNILIYYSNGSIPPGFREDMDRILTESFRVSIITKLEYLGWSGFDSDSFDKAKEFVENAETINIDQDITDRTISLRREGGIRLADAVIAATAVSRQLTLVTRNDNDFINVPDISVLNPFKEDSGN
;
A
#
# COMPACT_ATOMS: atom_id res chain seq x y z
N MET A 1 1.13 9.74 8.96
CA MET A 1 1.74 9.51 7.63
C MET A 1 1.22 8.22 7.03
N TYR A 2 1.49 7.96 5.77
CA TYR A 2 0.78 6.92 5.01
C TYR A 2 1.73 5.96 4.33
N LEU A 3 1.28 4.70 4.21
CA LEU A 3 1.90 3.66 3.38
C LEU A 3 0.86 3.26 2.34
N LEU A 4 1.23 3.30 1.05
CA LEU A 4 0.29 2.98 -0.02
C LEU A 4 0.42 1.51 -0.42
N ASP A 5 -0.73 0.80 -0.43
CA ASP A 5 -0.78 -0.58 -0.90
C ASP A 5 -0.69 -0.64 -2.42
N THR A 6 -0.31 -1.80 -2.93
CA THR A 6 -0.12 -2.03 -4.37
C THR A 6 -1.35 -1.67 -5.19
N ASN A 7 -2.54 -2.08 -4.75
CA ASN A 7 -3.76 -1.80 -5.50
C ASN A 7 -4.03 -0.30 -5.66
N ILE A 8 -3.67 0.50 -4.66
CA ILE A 8 -3.86 1.96 -4.73
C ILE A 8 -3.00 2.56 -5.84
N LEU A 9 -1.76 2.10 -5.98
CA LEU A 9 -0.88 2.58 -7.06
C LEU A 9 -1.43 2.19 -8.44
N ILE A 10 -1.96 0.98 -8.56
CA ILE A 10 -2.57 0.51 -9.81
C ILE A 10 -3.80 1.34 -10.15
N TYR A 11 -4.70 1.57 -9.17
CA TYR A 11 -5.88 2.40 -9.38
C TYR A 11 -5.53 3.84 -9.72
N TYR A 12 -4.49 4.38 -9.10
CA TYR A 12 -4.01 5.72 -9.45
C TYR A 12 -3.52 5.76 -10.90
N SER A 13 -2.74 4.75 -11.29
CA SER A 13 -2.16 4.68 -12.64
C SER A 13 -3.22 4.52 -13.73
N ASN A 14 -4.33 3.85 -13.44
CA ASN A 14 -5.41 3.67 -14.42
C ASN A 14 -6.57 4.67 -14.28
N GLY A 15 -6.40 5.68 -13.43
CA GLY A 15 -7.40 6.74 -13.28
C GLY A 15 -8.62 6.35 -12.47
N SER A 16 -8.56 5.31 -11.66
CA SER A 16 -9.70 4.76 -10.92
C SER A 16 -9.82 5.22 -9.48
N ILE A 17 -9.00 6.17 -9.03
CA ILE A 17 -9.14 6.72 -7.68
C ILE A 17 -10.47 7.47 -7.58
N PRO A 18 -11.27 7.25 -6.54
CA PRO A 18 -12.56 7.94 -6.38
C PRO A 18 -12.40 9.46 -6.41
N PRO A 19 -13.26 10.18 -7.13
CA PRO A 19 -13.13 11.65 -7.23
C PRO A 19 -13.08 12.36 -5.88
N GLY A 20 -13.79 11.84 -4.87
CA GLY A 20 -13.78 12.42 -3.53
C GLY A 20 -12.46 12.27 -2.79
N PHE A 21 -11.57 11.44 -3.28
CA PHE A 21 -10.26 11.21 -2.66
C PHE A 21 -9.09 11.79 -3.46
N ARG A 22 -9.33 12.35 -4.64
CA ARG A 22 -8.23 12.81 -5.52
C ARG A 22 -7.36 13.87 -4.87
N GLU A 23 -7.98 14.82 -4.19
CA GLU A 23 -7.24 15.88 -3.53
C GLU A 23 -6.37 15.34 -2.39
N ASP A 24 -6.93 14.42 -1.59
CA ASP A 24 -6.19 13.76 -0.53
C ASP A 24 -5.07 12.89 -1.11
N MET A 25 -5.33 12.21 -2.23
CA MET A 25 -4.32 11.40 -2.90
C MET A 25 -3.14 12.24 -3.38
N ASP A 26 -3.42 13.38 -3.99
CA ASP A 26 -2.37 14.28 -4.47
C ASP A 26 -1.52 14.78 -3.29
N ARG A 27 -2.15 15.11 -2.17
CA ARG A 27 -1.43 15.53 -0.98
C ARG A 27 -0.56 14.40 -0.42
N ILE A 28 -1.09 13.18 -0.35
CA ILE A 28 -0.34 12.02 0.14
C ILE A 28 0.87 11.77 -0.76
N LEU A 29 0.70 11.80 -2.06
CA LEU A 29 1.79 11.59 -3.02
C LEU A 29 2.88 12.67 -2.90
N THR A 30 2.50 13.88 -2.51
CA THR A 30 3.44 14.98 -2.36
C THR A 30 4.17 14.93 -1.01
N GLU A 31 3.46 14.60 0.06
CA GLU A 31 3.96 14.74 1.43
C GLU A 31 4.34 13.43 2.10
N SER A 32 3.80 12.31 1.64
CA SER A 32 3.91 11.03 2.35
C SER A 32 3.88 9.83 1.40
N PHE A 33 4.57 9.95 0.27
CA PHE A 33 4.61 8.87 -0.71
C PHE A 33 5.60 7.80 -0.25
N ARG A 34 5.06 6.76 0.41
CA ARG A 34 5.84 5.64 0.96
C ARG A 34 5.24 4.33 0.51
N VAL A 35 6.10 3.39 0.15
CA VAL A 35 5.70 2.04 -0.24
C VAL A 35 6.63 1.01 0.38
N SER A 36 6.11 -0.19 0.65
CA SER A 36 6.94 -1.35 0.96
C SER A 36 7.71 -1.78 -0.28
N ILE A 37 8.89 -2.39 -0.08
CA ILE A 37 9.61 -3.02 -1.20
C ILE A 37 8.73 -4.03 -1.93
N ILE A 38 7.86 -4.77 -1.21
CA ILE A 38 6.92 -5.71 -1.83
C ILE A 38 5.96 -4.98 -2.77
N THR A 39 5.46 -3.83 -2.36
CA THR A 39 4.57 -3.03 -3.21
C THR A 39 5.28 -2.59 -4.49
N LYS A 40 6.53 -2.14 -4.38
CA LYS A 40 7.30 -1.78 -5.57
C LYS A 40 7.43 -2.95 -6.54
N LEU A 41 7.73 -4.14 -6.01
CA LEU A 41 7.89 -5.34 -6.83
C LEU A 41 6.57 -5.75 -7.49
N GLU A 42 5.47 -5.73 -6.75
CA GLU A 42 4.15 -6.08 -7.29
C GLU A 42 3.67 -5.07 -8.32
N TYR A 43 3.85 -3.79 -8.04
CA TYR A 43 3.39 -2.73 -8.91
C TYR A 43 4.13 -2.74 -10.26
N LEU A 44 5.45 -2.77 -10.22
CA LEU A 44 6.25 -2.79 -11.45
C LEU A 44 6.20 -4.14 -12.16
N GLY A 45 5.83 -5.20 -11.45
CA GLY A 45 5.62 -6.52 -12.02
C GLY A 45 4.20 -6.74 -12.57
N TRP A 46 3.32 -5.75 -12.47
CA TRP A 46 1.94 -5.91 -12.91
C TRP A 46 1.86 -6.06 -14.44
N SER A 47 1.19 -7.15 -14.86
CA SER A 47 1.12 -7.52 -16.28
C SER A 47 0.24 -6.60 -17.12
N GLY A 48 -0.53 -5.71 -16.48
CA GLY A 48 -1.37 -4.74 -17.19
C GLY A 48 -0.60 -3.59 -17.84
N PHE A 49 0.69 -3.42 -17.51
CA PHE A 49 1.51 -2.38 -18.13
C PHE A 49 2.03 -2.83 -19.50
N ASP A 50 1.89 -1.96 -20.50
CA ASP A 50 2.66 -2.09 -21.72
C ASP A 50 4.02 -1.38 -21.54
N SER A 51 4.85 -1.31 -22.59
CA SER A 51 6.18 -0.73 -22.52
C SER A 51 6.15 0.73 -22.08
N ASP A 52 5.25 1.53 -22.64
CA ASP A 52 5.17 2.96 -22.35
C ASP A 52 4.62 3.21 -20.95
N SER A 53 3.57 2.51 -20.58
CA SER A 53 2.99 2.67 -19.24
C SER A 53 3.90 2.14 -18.15
N PHE A 54 4.69 1.10 -18.45
CA PHE A 54 5.69 0.61 -17.49
C PHE A 54 6.75 1.68 -17.21
N ASP A 55 7.26 2.34 -18.24
CA ASP A 55 8.26 3.40 -18.06
C ASP A 55 7.72 4.54 -17.20
N LYS A 56 6.47 4.92 -17.41
CA LYS A 56 5.79 5.94 -16.60
C LYS A 56 5.60 5.48 -15.15
N ALA A 57 5.21 4.22 -14.96
CA ALA A 57 5.02 3.66 -13.62
C ALA A 57 6.34 3.61 -12.86
N LYS A 58 7.43 3.23 -13.53
CA LYS A 58 8.76 3.19 -12.93
C LYS A 58 9.20 4.59 -12.49
N GLU A 59 9.03 5.58 -13.34
CA GLU A 59 9.35 6.97 -13.03
C GLU A 59 8.51 7.48 -11.85
N PHE A 60 7.22 7.14 -11.85
CA PHE A 60 6.31 7.53 -10.78
C PHE A 60 6.73 6.95 -9.43
N VAL A 61 6.98 5.63 -9.36
CA VAL A 61 7.27 4.98 -8.09
C VAL A 61 8.67 5.32 -7.56
N GLU A 62 9.57 5.79 -8.42
CA GLU A 62 10.89 6.26 -7.98
C GLU A 62 10.79 7.50 -7.08
N ASN A 63 9.67 8.23 -7.10
CA ASN A 63 9.43 9.35 -6.19
C ASN A 63 9.04 8.88 -4.79
N ALA A 64 8.70 7.63 -4.61
CA ALA A 64 8.32 7.09 -3.31
C ALA A 64 9.54 6.77 -2.47
N GLU A 65 9.40 6.96 -1.16
CA GLU A 65 10.32 6.33 -0.21
C GLU A 65 9.98 4.84 -0.18
N THR A 66 10.92 3.99 -0.59
CA THR A 66 10.74 2.54 -0.53
C THR A 66 11.30 2.02 0.78
N ILE A 67 10.44 1.37 1.57
CA ILE A 67 10.83 0.82 2.87
C ILE A 67 11.22 -0.64 2.66
N ASN A 68 12.48 -0.96 2.93
CA ASN A 68 13.01 -2.31 2.82
C ASN A 68 12.61 -3.13 4.06
N ILE A 69 12.67 -4.44 3.92
CA ILE A 69 12.39 -5.35 5.02
C ILE A 69 13.59 -5.36 5.97
N ASP A 70 13.39 -4.82 7.17
CA ASP A 70 14.39 -4.87 8.23
C ASP A 70 14.04 -5.98 9.22
N GLN A 71 14.78 -6.09 10.32
CA GLN A 71 14.57 -7.15 11.30
C GLN A 71 13.20 -7.04 11.97
N ASP A 72 12.77 -5.84 12.33
CA ASP A 72 11.46 -5.65 12.97
C ASP A 72 10.33 -6.05 12.03
N ILE A 73 10.41 -5.64 10.77
CA ILE A 73 9.40 -6.01 9.77
C ILE A 73 9.42 -7.53 9.53
N THR A 74 10.61 -8.13 9.48
CA THR A 74 10.75 -9.59 9.36
C THR A 74 10.05 -10.32 10.48
N ASP A 75 10.31 -9.92 11.72
CA ASP A 75 9.74 -10.59 12.89
C ASP A 75 8.23 -10.43 12.95
N ARG A 76 7.72 -9.24 12.64
CA ARG A 76 6.26 -9.00 12.59
C ARG A 76 5.60 -9.80 11.48
N THR A 77 6.24 -9.90 10.32
CA THR A 77 5.74 -10.70 9.20
C THR A 77 5.64 -12.17 9.60
N ILE A 78 6.66 -12.71 10.25
CA ILE A 78 6.65 -14.09 10.72
C ILE A 78 5.49 -14.31 11.68
N SER A 79 5.29 -13.41 12.65
CA SER A 79 4.19 -13.52 13.60
C SER A 79 2.83 -13.53 12.92
N LEU A 80 2.61 -12.64 11.95
CA LEU A 80 1.35 -12.59 11.20
C LEU A 80 1.13 -13.88 10.41
N ARG A 81 2.16 -14.41 9.80
CA ARG A 81 2.06 -15.66 9.03
C ARG A 81 1.76 -16.85 9.93
N ARG A 82 2.31 -16.88 11.14
CA ARG A 82 2.05 -17.96 12.10
C ARG A 82 0.60 -17.96 12.57
N GLU A 83 -0.02 -16.80 12.71
CA GLU A 83 -1.44 -16.70 13.02
C GLU A 83 -2.31 -17.24 11.89
N GLY A 84 -1.82 -17.19 10.65
CA GLY A 84 -2.52 -17.73 9.47
C GLY A 84 -3.53 -16.76 8.87
N GLY A 85 -4.01 -17.11 7.70
CA GLY A 85 -5.08 -16.36 7.03
C GLY A 85 -4.63 -15.10 6.30
N ILE A 86 -3.34 -14.82 6.23
CA ILE A 86 -2.81 -13.67 5.51
C ILE A 86 -1.73 -14.10 4.52
N ARG A 87 -1.78 -13.58 3.30
CA ARG A 87 -0.78 -13.90 2.28
C ARG A 87 0.55 -13.23 2.62
N LEU A 88 1.65 -13.80 2.13
CA LEU A 88 3.00 -13.29 2.44
C LEU A 88 3.15 -11.81 2.09
N ALA A 89 2.74 -11.39 0.89
CA ALA A 89 2.87 -10.00 0.48
C ALA A 89 2.08 -9.07 1.41
N ASP A 90 0.85 -9.44 1.75
CA ASP A 90 0.00 -8.64 2.65
C ASP A 90 0.60 -8.58 4.06
N ALA A 91 1.20 -9.67 4.53
CA ALA A 91 1.85 -9.70 5.83
C ALA A 91 3.04 -8.74 5.88
N VAL A 92 3.85 -8.69 4.83
CA VAL A 92 4.98 -7.76 4.75
C VAL A 92 4.49 -6.31 4.74
N ILE A 93 3.45 -6.02 3.96
CA ILE A 93 2.89 -4.67 3.87
C ILE A 93 2.33 -4.24 5.23
N ALA A 94 1.54 -5.11 5.87
CA ALA A 94 0.98 -4.86 7.19
C ALA A 94 2.07 -4.65 8.23
N ALA A 95 3.08 -5.51 8.25
CA ALA A 95 4.21 -5.41 9.17
C ALA A 95 4.96 -4.09 8.99
N THR A 96 5.12 -3.65 7.74
CA THR A 96 5.77 -2.38 7.44
C THR A 96 4.97 -1.21 8.00
N ALA A 97 3.65 -1.21 7.79
CA ALA A 97 2.78 -0.14 8.29
C ALA A 97 2.83 -0.05 9.81
N VAL A 98 2.73 -1.18 10.51
CA VAL A 98 2.76 -1.22 11.98
C VAL A 98 4.15 -0.82 12.49
N SER A 99 5.21 -1.36 11.91
CA SER A 99 6.58 -1.08 12.33
C SER A 99 6.92 0.41 12.24
N ARG A 100 6.45 1.07 11.21
CA ARG A 100 6.75 2.49 10.96
C ARG A 100 5.64 3.42 11.42
N GLN A 101 4.59 2.88 12.04
CA GLN A 101 3.45 3.67 12.54
C GLN A 101 2.80 4.50 11.44
N LEU A 102 2.58 3.86 10.29
CA LEU A 102 1.96 4.46 9.12
C LEU A 102 0.54 3.94 8.96
N THR A 103 -0.35 4.79 8.46
CA THR A 103 -1.70 4.35 8.08
C THR A 103 -1.61 3.71 6.69
N LEU A 104 -2.10 2.49 6.58
CA LEU A 104 -2.11 1.77 5.31
C LEU A 104 -3.30 2.25 4.47
N VAL A 105 -3.02 2.76 3.29
CA VAL A 105 -4.06 3.13 2.32
C VAL A 105 -4.27 1.95 1.39
N THR A 106 -5.46 1.34 1.43
CA THR A 106 -5.77 0.13 0.66
C THR A 106 -7.24 0.06 0.34
N ARG A 107 -7.60 -0.53 -0.78
CA ARG A 107 -8.99 -0.87 -1.10
C ARG A 107 -9.43 -2.17 -0.40
N ASN A 108 -8.48 -3.06 -0.11
CA ASN A 108 -8.76 -4.39 0.42
C ASN A 108 -8.60 -4.43 1.94
N ASP A 109 -9.28 -3.52 2.64
CA ASP A 109 -9.16 -3.40 4.09
C ASP A 109 -9.53 -4.69 4.84
N ASN A 110 -10.42 -5.51 4.28
CA ASN A 110 -10.78 -6.80 4.90
C ASN A 110 -9.61 -7.76 5.01
N ASP A 111 -8.62 -7.66 4.11
CA ASP A 111 -7.42 -8.51 4.16
C ASP A 111 -6.56 -8.21 5.39
N PHE A 112 -6.75 -7.05 6.01
CA PHE A 112 -5.95 -6.58 7.14
C PHE A 112 -6.73 -6.48 8.45
N ILE A 113 -7.99 -6.91 8.46
CA ILE A 113 -8.90 -6.69 9.59
C ILE A 113 -8.42 -7.34 10.88
N ASN A 114 -7.66 -8.43 10.79
CA ASN A 114 -7.17 -9.18 11.95
C ASN A 114 -5.73 -8.84 12.32
N VAL A 115 -5.13 -7.83 11.68
CA VAL A 115 -3.76 -7.43 12.00
C VAL A 115 -3.78 -6.52 13.23
N PRO A 116 -3.09 -6.89 14.33
CA PRO A 116 -3.06 -6.04 15.52
C PRO A 116 -2.39 -4.69 15.23
N ASP A 117 -2.94 -3.64 15.83
CA ASP A 117 -2.34 -2.30 15.86
C ASP A 117 -2.26 -1.60 14.49
N ILE A 118 -2.89 -2.15 13.45
CA ILE A 118 -2.87 -1.52 12.14
C ILE A 118 -3.93 -0.42 12.03
N SER A 119 -3.55 0.68 11.39
CA SER A 119 -4.48 1.74 10.98
C SER A 119 -4.66 1.64 9.47
N VAL A 120 -5.91 1.61 9.01
CA VAL A 120 -6.23 1.42 7.59
C VAL A 120 -7.17 2.52 7.13
N LEU A 121 -6.90 3.06 5.94
CA LEU A 121 -7.77 4.00 5.24
C LEU A 121 -8.15 3.40 3.90
N ASN A 122 -9.45 3.22 3.65
CA ASN A 122 -9.95 2.74 2.38
C ASN A 122 -10.65 3.89 1.64
N PRO A 123 -10.02 4.47 0.59
CA PRO A 123 -10.61 5.60 -0.13
C PRO A 123 -11.82 5.22 -0.97
N PHE A 124 -12.10 3.92 -1.14
CA PHE A 124 -13.22 3.43 -1.93
C PHE A 124 -14.47 3.19 -1.09
N LYS A 125 -14.37 3.24 0.23
CA LYS A 125 -15.52 3.13 1.11
C LYS A 125 -16.12 4.49 1.35
N GLU A 126 -17.44 4.58 1.24
CA GLU A 126 -18.15 5.75 1.71
C GLU A 126 -17.98 5.87 3.21
N ASP A 127 -17.95 7.10 3.69
CA ASP A 127 -17.88 7.36 5.11
C ASP A 127 -19.19 6.92 5.75
N SER A 128 -19.15 5.76 6.41
CA SER A 128 -20.31 5.16 7.02
C SER A 128 -20.77 5.87 8.29
N GLY A 129 -20.02 6.85 8.75
CA GLY A 129 -20.43 7.71 9.86
C GLY A 129 -21.60 8.61 9.55
N ASN A 130 -21.91 8.70 8.29
CA ASN A 130 -23.09 9.43 7.85
C ASN A 130 -24.33 8.58 7.95
#